data_08d7ea0eb5b85f60f0c3cdb0445a6630
#
_entry.id   08d7ea0eb5b85f60f0c3cdb0445a6630
#
_cell.length_a   1.000
_cell.length_b   1.000
_cell.length_c   1.000
_cell.angle_alpha   90.00
_cell.angle_beta   90.00
_cell.angle_gamma   90.00
#
_symmetry.space_group_name_H-M   'P 1'
#
loop_
_entity.id
_entity.type
_entity.pdbx_description
1 polymer ?
#
loop_
_entity_poly.entity_id
_entity_poly.type
_entity_poly.pdbx_seq_one_letter_code
_entity_poly.pdbx_strand_id
1 'polypeptide(L)'
;MNKILQFFGFCVAIAMISSSSFAAGKLNLYNWSDYTPDELVKKFETETGIQVIIDTYDSNETLLAKLQAAGGSTGYDLAVPSQHFVEIMIKEGLLEKVSGIKDMPNYKYVAKQFQNPSFDPMQEYSTPYQMGSAGFAFRADSYSGDGSSMMEFFKPNDEVCGKLAVFKSPEEIVNMAHLALGSNFCSEDPNEMQAVLDLMLEQKKCVKVYSSEGINDRLKSGEVIMHAHWDGYSAILVDLEYFDGVWGAIA
;
A
#
# COMPACT_ATOMS: atom_id res chain seq x y z
N MET A 1 82.78 -33.45 21.23
CA MET A 1 81.49 -34.19 21.32
C MET A 1 80.42 -33.18 21.53
N ASN A 2 79.90 -32.64 20.39
CA ASN A 2 78.87 -31.57 20.39
C ASN A 2 77.53 -32.08 19.94
N LYS A 3 76.54 -31.92 20.76
CA LYS A 3 75.17 -32.20 20.44
C LYS A 3 74.52 -30.87 19.96
N ILE A 4 74.17 -30.83 18.68
CA ILE A 4 73.42 -29.74 18.06
C ILE A 4 71.92 -30.04 18.30
N LEU A 5 71.34 -29.13 19.04
CA LEU A 5 69.88 -29.12 19.30
C LEU A 5 69.17 -28.39 18.15
N GLN A 6 68.44 -29.10 17.30
CA GLN A 6 67.61 -28.49 16.26
C GLN A 6 66.27 -28.07 16.88
N PHE A 7 66.04 -26.75 16.90
CA PHE A 7 64.69 -26.18 17.20
C PHE A 7 63.88 -26.15 15.94
N PHE A 8 62.85 -26.98 15.87
CA PHE A 8 61.82 -26.88 14.85
C PHE A 8 60.81 -25.79 15.27
N GLY A 9 60.89 -24.62 14.61
CA GLY A 9 59.88 -23.56 14.74
C GLY A 9 58.63 -23.92 13.98
N PHE A 10 57.53 -24.20 14.68
CA PHE A 10 56.19 -24.41 14.10
C PHE A 10 55.54 -23.04 13.91
N CYS A 11 55.61 -22.50 12.68
CA CYS A 11 54.84 -21.31 12.30
C CYS A 11 53.37 -21.72 12.09
N VAL A 12 52.51 -21.44 13.08
CA VAL A 12 51.06 -21.50 12.93
C VAL A 12 50.63 -20.20 12.19
N ALA A 13 50.36 -20.33 10.91
CA ALA A 13 49.70 -19.27 10.14
C ALA A 13 48.23 -19.20 10.57
N ILE A 14 47.89 -18.27 11.44
CA ILE A 14 46.51 -17.92 11.74
C ILE A 14 45.99 -17.17 10.52
N ALA A 15 45.23 -17.87 9.67
CA ALA A 15 44.42 -17.25 8.62
C ALA A 15 43.32 -16.41 9.33
N MET A 16 43.54 -15.12 9.43
CA MET A 16 42.48 -14.17 9.78
C MET A 16 41.45 -14.20 8.64
N ILE A 17 40.41 -14.95 8.82
CA ILE A 17 39.21 -14.82 8.03
C ILE A 17 38.61 -13.47 8.39
N SER A 18 38.97 -12.44 7.61
CA SER A 18 38.33 -11.15 7.65
C SER A 18 36.87 -11.36 7.24
N SER A 19 35.99 -11.64 8.20
CA SER A 19 34.57 -11.49 8.01
C SER A 19 34.35 -10.03 7.63
N SER A 20 34.14 -9.77 6.35
CA SER A 20 33.65 -8.48 5.89
C SER A 20 32.32 -8.28 6.58
N SER A 21 32.34 -7.59 7.72
CA SER A 21 31.15 -7.04 8.34
C SER A 21 30.65 -5.98 7.35
N PHE A 22 29.76 -6.37 6.45
CA PHE A 22 28.96 -5.40 5.73
C PHE A 22 28.30 -4.56 6.81
N ALA A 23 28.62 -3.27 6.86
CA ALA A 23 27.91 -2.35 7.71
C ALA A 23 26.42 -2.51 7.37
N ALA A 24 25.66 -3.00 8.34
CA ALA A 24 24.23 -3.20 8.16
C ALA A 24 23.63 -1.84 7.79
N GLY A 25 23.19 -1.70 6.55
CA GLY A 25 22.50 -0.51 6.06
C GLY A 25 21.15 -0.37 6.74
N LYS A 26 20.56 0.81 6.60
CA LYS A 26 19.15 1.03 6.94
C LYS A 26 18.39 1.38 5.68
N LEU A 27 17.16 0.91 5.57
CA LEU A 27 16.20 1.26 4.53
C LEU A 27 14.97 1.87 5.20
N ASN A 28 14.73 3.15 4.94
CA ASN A 28 13.57 3.86 5.45
C ASN A 28 12.49 3.84 4.37
N LEU A 29 11.46 3.05 4.61
CA LEU A 29 10.33 2.84 3.70
C LEU A 29 9.11 3.61 4.20
N TYR A 30 8.56 4.51 3.36
CA TYR A 30 7.32 5.21 3.64
C TYR A 30 6.18 4.54 2.86
N ASN A 31 5.29 3.86 3.57
CA ASN A 31 4.34 2.92 2.98
C ASN A 31 2.93 3.10 3.55
N TRP A 32 1.97 2.42 2.96
CA TRP A 32 0.64 2.23 3.51
C TRP A 32 0.69 1.30 4.72
N SER A 33 -0.25 1.49 5.66
CA SER A 33 -0.41 0.57 6.78
C SER A 33 -0.72 -0.85 6.28
N ASP A 34 -0.17 -1.85 6.96
CA ASP A 34 -0.41 -3.29 6.70
C ASP A 34 -0.05 -3.79 5.27
N TYR A 35 0.71 -2.99 4.49
CA TYR A 35 1.08 -3.33 3.11
C TYR A 35 2.24 -4.33 3.03
N THR A 36 3.06 -4.42 4.06
CA THR A 36 4.23 -5.31 4.08
C THR A 36 4.16 -6.22 5.30
N PRO A 37 3.96 -7.53 5.12
CA PRO A 37 3.96 -8.48 6.23
C PRO A 37 5.30 -8.49 6.98
N ASP A 38 5.26 -8.56 8.31
CA ASP A 38 6.45 -8.62 9.17
C ASP A 38 7.40 -9.75 8.79
N GLU A 39 6.85 -10.87 8.35
CA GLU A 39 7.64 -12.04 7.93
C GLU A 39 8.49 -11.74 6.69
N LEU A 40 7.95 -10.93 5.76
CA LEU A 40 8.68 -10.50 4.56
C LEU A 40 9.81 -9.54 4.93
N VAL A 41 9.56 -8.62 5.84
CA VAL A 41 10.58 -7.71 6.38
C VAL A 41 11.70 -8.50 7.03
N LYS A 42 11.39 -9.41 7.96
CA LYS A 42 12.39 -10.26 8.63
C LYS A 42 13.21 -11.11 7.66
N LYS A 43 12.55 -11.63 6.62
CA LYS A 43 13.24 -12.39 5.57
C LYS A 43 14.25 -11.52 4.84
N PHE A 44 13.85 -10.33 4.40
CA PHE A 44 14.73 -9.38 3.72
C PHE A 44 15.92 -8.97 4.61
N GLU A 45 15.66 -8.62 5.86
CA GLU A 45 16.72 -8.27 6.83
C GLU A 45 17.70 -9.42 7.05
N THR A 46 17.19 -10.67 7.13
CA THR A 46 18.04 -11.86 7.30
C THR A 46 18.91 -12.14 6.09
N GLU A 47 18.36 -11.96 4.88
CA GLU A 47 19.07 -12.23 3.62
C GLU A 47 20.07 -11.15 3.25
N THR A 48 19.80 -9.88 3.62
CA THR A 48 20.60 -8.73 3.19
C THR A 48 21.45 -8.11 4.28
N GLY A 49 21.10 -8.31 5.55
CA GLY A 49 21.68 -7.59 6.68
C GLY A 49 21.26 -6.11 6.75
N ILE A 50 20.26 -5.69 5.94
CA ILE A 50 19.76 -4.31 5.92
C ILE A 50 18.56 -4.22 6.84
N GLN A 51 18.60 -3.34 7.85
CA GLN A 51 17.47 -3.06 8.71
C GLN A 51 16.41 -2.24 7.95
N VAL A 52 15.15 -2.66 8.00
CA VAL A 52 14.02 -1.94 7.39
C VAL A 52 13.26 -1.17 8.47
N ILE A 53 13.06 0.13 8.24
CA ILE A 53 12.25 1.00 9.10
C ILE A 53 11.07 1.44 8.25
N ILE A 54 9.85 1.11 8.70
CA ILE A 54 8.62 1.45 8.00
C ILE A 54 7.90 2.55 8.77
N ASP A 55 7.71 3.70 8.12
CA ASP A 55 6.73 4.71 8.52
C ASP A 55 5.48 4.55 7.65
N THR A 56 4.31 4.86 8.21
CA THR A 56 3.05 4.71 7.49
C THR A 56 2.33 6.04 7.26
N TYR A 57 1.45 6.05 6.27
CA TYR A 57 0.55 7.14 5.96
C TYR A 57 -0.83 6.60 5.53
N ASP A 58 -1.84 7.47 5.56
CA ASP A 58 -3.24 7.12 5.36
C ASP A 58 -3.87 7.70 4.08
N SER A 59 -3.11 8.53 3.34
CA SER A 59 -3.53 9.08 2.05
C SER A 59 -2.34 9.57 1.23
N ASN A 60 -2.47 9.55 -0.10
CA ASN A 60 -1.43 10.08 -1.00
C ASN A 60 -1.15 11.56 -0.76
N GLU A 61 -2.16 12.34 -0.35
CA GLU A 61 -2.02 13.75 -0.01
C GLU A 61 -1.13 13.93 1.22
N THR A 62 -1.28 13.07 2.23
CA THR A 62 -0.40 13.07 3.41
C THR A 62 1.04 12.76 3.02
N LEU A 63 1.24 11.75 2.17
CA LEU A 63 2.55 11.41 1.61
C LEU A 63 3.15 12.61 0.88
N LEU A 64 2.43 13.16 -0.11
CA LEU A 64 2.91 14.26 -0.94
C LEU A 64 3.27 15.48 -0.11
N ALA A 65 2.39 15.90 0.81
CA ALA A 65 2.63 17.04 1.69
C ALA A 65 3.89 16.87 2.55
N LYS A 66 4.14 15.65 3.06
CA LYS A 66 5.34 15.36 3.84
C LYS A 66 6.61 15.44 2.99
N LEU A 67 6.61 14.93 1.77
CA LEU A 67 7.75 15.00 0.86
C LEU A 67 8.02 16.44 0.41
N GLN A 68 6.99 17.21 0.10
CA GLN A 68 7.10 18.65 -0.27
C GLN A 68 7.68 19.47 0.88
N ALA A 69 7.18 19.28 2.11
CA ALA A 69 7.63 20.04 3.28
C ALA A 69 9.11 19.78 3.62
N ALA A 70 9.63 18.62 3.28
CA ALA A 70 11.01 18.24 3.55
C ALA A 70 12.03 18.74 2.50
N GLY A 71 11.56 19.34 1.40
CA GLY A 71 12.42 19.95 0.38
C GLY A 71 13.44 19.00 -0.26
N GLY A 72 13.10 17.73 -0.41
CA GLY A 72 13.93 16.70 -1.05
C GLY A 72 14.87 15.95 -0.10
N SER A 73 14.85 16.21 1.21
CA SER A 73 15.64 15.48 2.22
C SER A 73 14.71 14.92 3.31
N THR A 74 13.87 13.97 2.94
CA THR A 74 12.85 13.41 3.83
C THR A 74 13.38 12.39 4.83
N GLY A 75 14.60 11.86 4.56
CA GLY A 75 15.14 10.71 5.28
C GLY A 75 14.50 9.37 4.86
N TYR A 76 13.61 9.36 3.89
CA TYR A 76 13.09 8.14 3.28
C TYR A 76 13.91 7.76 2.05
N ASP A 77 14.15 6.45 1.90
CA ASP A 77 14.83 5.86 0.75
C ASP A 77 13.82 5.43 -0.32
N LEU A 78 12.66 4.97 0.12
CA LEU A 78 11.57 4.54 -0.75
C LEU A 78 10.22 5.06 -0.25
N ALA A 79 9.32 5.38 -1.18
CA ALA A 79 7.92 5.68 -0.93
C ALA A 79 7.01 4.84 -1.84
N VAL A 80 5.81 4.52 -1.39
CA VAL A 80 4.86 3.65 -2.13
C VAL A 80 3.56 4.41 -2.44
N PRO A 81 3.59 5.42 -3.34
CA PRO A 81 2.38 6.14 -3.74
C PRO A 81 1.49 5.31 -4.68
N SER A 82 0.23 5.69 -4.79
CA SER A 82 -0.61 5.24 -5.91
C SER A 82 -0.08 5.79 -7.24
N GLN A 83 -0.35 5.08 -8.34
CA GLN A 83 0.25 5.36 -9.65
C GLN A 83 0.09 6.81 -10.14
N HIS A 84 -1.05 7.42 -9.92
CA HIS A 84 -1.32 8.81 -10.37
C HIS A 84 -0.49 9.85 -9.60
N PHE A 85 -0.07 9.57 -8.37
CA PHE A 85 0.84 10.43 -7.61
C PHE A 85 2.30 10.31 -8.06
N VAL A 86 2.70 9.18 -8.66
CA VAL A 86 4.06 9.01 -9.22
C VAL A 86 4.34 10.09 -10.26
N GLU A 87 3.40 10.33 -11.18
CA GLU A 87 3.55 11.36 -12.21
C GLU A 87 3.70 12.77 -11.62
N ILE A 88 2.89 13.10 -10.59
CA ILE A 88 2.97 14.37 -9.86
C ILE A 88 4.34 14.52 -9.20
N MET A 89 4.79 13.48 -8.50
CA MET A 89 6.06 13.49 -7.77
C MET A 89 7.27 13.58 -8.71
N ILE A 90 7.20 12.98 -9.90
CA ILE A 90 8.22 13.14 -10.96
C ILE A 90 8.26 14.60 -11.43
N LYS A 91 7.11 15.18 -11.74
CA LYS A 91 7.00 16.57 -12.22
C LYS A 91 7.50 17.59 -11.20
N GLU A 92 7.28 17.32 -9.93
CA GLU A 92 7.75 18.17 -8.82
C GLU A 92 9.21 17.91 -8.40
N GLY A 93 9.87 16.92 -9.00
CA GLY A 93 11.27 16.59 -8.68
C GLY A 93 11.46 15.97 -7.29
N LEU A 94 10.44 15.29 -6.77
CA LEU A 94 10.45 14.64 -5.46
C LEU A 94 11.02 13.21 -5.51
N LEU A 95 11.19 12.65 -6.70
CA LEU A 95 11.74 11.32 -6.93
C LEU A 95 13.09 11.39 -7.63
N GLU A 96 14.03 10.58 -7.18
CA GLU A 96 15.30 10.41 -7.85
C GLU A 96 15.20 9.40 -8.99
N LYS A 97 15.96 9.64 -10.06
CA LYS A 97 16.06 8.75 -11.20
C LYS A 97 16.93 7.54 -10.84
N VAL A 98 16.39 6.36 -10.99
CA VAL A 98 17.09 5.09 -10.73
C VAL A 98 17.38 4.40 -12.06
N SER A 99 18.66 4.32 -12.42
CA SER A 99 19.07 3.58 -13.63
C SER A 99 19.01 2.07 -13.38
N GLY A 100 18.59 1.32 -14.40
CA GLY A 100 18.68 -0.14 -14.38
C GLY A 100 17.58 -0.87 -13.61
N ILE A 101 16.45 -0.23 -13.32
CA ILE A 101 15.29 -0.92 -12.68
C ILE A 101 14.93 -2.19 -13.46
N LYS A 102 14.90 -2.12 -14.79
CA LYS A 102 14.56 -3.27 -15.68
C LYS A 102 15.63 -4.35 -15.70
N ASP A 103 16.86 -4.02 -15.31
CA ASP A 103 17.99 -4.95 -15.26
C ASP A 103 18.09 -5.68 -13.92
N MET A 104 17.28 -5.29 -12.94
CA MET A 104 17.25 -5.96 -11.64
C MET A 104 16.79 -7.41 -11.80
N PRO A 105 17.44 -8.39 -11.11
CA PRO A 105 17.14 -9.82 -11.28
C PRO A 105 15.67 -10.19 -11.08
N ASN A 106 14.97 -9.46 -10.20
CA ASN A 106 13.57 -9.72 -9.86
C ASN A 106 12.57 -9.01 -10.80
N TYR A 107 13.02 -8.10 -11.68
CA TYR A 107 12.13 -7.43 -12.61
C TYR A 107 11.38 -8.40 -13.54
N LYS A 108 11.95 -9.57 -13.82
CA LYS A 108 11.30 -10.65 -14.60
C LYS A 108 9.97 -11.14 -14.01
N TYR A 109 9.71 -10.87 -12.71
CA TYR A 109 8.47 -11.22 -12.04
C TYR A 109 7.41 -10.11 -12.13
N VAL A 110 7.75 -8.93 -12.61
CA VAL A 110 6.78 -7.87 -12.88
C VAL A 110 5.90 -8.31 -14.04
N ALA A 111 4.59 -8.42 -13.80
CA ALA A 111 3.64 -8.84 -14.81
C ALA A 111 3.65 -7.85 -16.00
N LYS A 112 3.52 -8.36 -17.22
CA LYS A 112 3.69 -7.56 -18.46
C LYS A 112 2.78 -6.34 -18.52
N GLN A 113 1.57 -6.45 -18.00
CA GLN A 113 0.59 -5.36 -17.98
C GLN A 113 1.00 -4.17 -17.10
N PHE A 114 1.94 -4.37 -16.17
CA PHE A 114 2.48 -3.33 -15.30
C PHE A 114 3.86 -2.83 -15.72
N GLN A 115 4.38 -3.35 -16.84
CA GLN A 115 5.64 -2.86 -17.41
C GLN A 115 5.39 -1.64 -18.27
N ASN A 116 6.29 -0.65 -18.20
CA ASN A 116 6.25 0.59 -18.99
C ASN A 116 4.93 1.37 -18.79
N PRO A 117 4.53 1.67 -17.55
CA PRO A 117 3.28 2.39 -17.29
C PRO A 117 3.33 3.81 -17.88
N SER A 118 2.16 4.35 -18.23
CA SER A 118 2.07 5.68 -18.86
C SER A 118 2.64 6.82 -18.01
N PHE A 119 2.59 6.70 -16.71
CA PHE A 119 3.10 7.68 -15.75
C PHE A 119 4.63 7.64 -15.55
N ASP A 120 5.29 6.52 -15.92
CA ASP A 120 6.74 6.34 -15.92
C ASP A 120 7.14 5.38 -17.07
N PRO A 121 7.04 5.80 -18.35
CA PRO A 121 7.17 4.90 -19.50
C PRO A 121 8.52 4.21 -19.62
N MET A 122 9.57 4.86 -19.12
CA MET A 122 10.92 4.29 -19.11
C MET A 122 11.20 3.45 -17.86
N GLN A 123 10.35 3.53 -16.83
CA GLN A 123 10.56 2.94 -15.51
C GLN A 123 11.91 3.33 -14.93
N GLU A 124 12.15 4.63 -14.87
CA GLU A 124 13.37 5.21 -14.32
C GLU A 124 13.17 5.77 -12.91
N TYR A 125 11.92 5.82 -12.43
CA TYR A 125 11.58 6.36 -11.10
C TYR A 125 10.82 5.37 -10.23
N SER A 126 10.14 4.40 -10.84
CA SER A 126 9.22 3.53 -10.11
C SER A 126 9.22 2.08 -10.59
N THR A 127 8.83 1.19 -9.72
CA THR A 127 8.50 -0.20 -10.06
C THR A 127 7.19 -0.57 -9.38
N PRO A 128 6.33 -1.40 -10.05
CA PRO A 128 5.11 -1.88 -9.42
C PRO A 128 5.39 -2.63 -8.13
N TYR A 129 4.66 -2.30 -7.08
CA TYR A 129 4.75 -2.97 -5.79
C TYR A 129 3.64 -4.00 -5.64
N GLN A 130 2.39 -3.54 -5.68
CA GLN A 130 1.21 -4.40 -5.68
C GLN A 130 0.04 -3.70 -6.37
N MET A 131 -1.00 -4.46 -6.67
CA MET A 131 -2.27 -4.00 -7.21
C MET A 131 -3.39 -4.60 -6.36
N GLY A 132 -4.46 -3.84 -6.21
CA GLY A 132 -5.69 -4.30 -5.57
C GLY A 132 -6.90 -3.62 -6.18
N SER A 133 -8.07 -4.09 -5.82
CA SER A 133 -9.35 -3.46 -6.14
C SER A 133 -9.97 -2.84 -4.88
N ALA A 134 -10.69 -1.73 -5.06
CA ALA A 134 -11.47 -1.10 -4.01
C ALA A 134 -12.96 -1.46 -4.14
N GLY A 135 -13.61 -1.60 -3.00
CA GLY A 135 -15.02 -1.92 -2.90
C GLY A 135 -15.52 -1.62 -1.50
N PHE A 136 -16.43 -2.42 -0.98
CA PHE A 136 -16.83 -2.36 0.41
C PHE A 136 -17.02 -3.76 1.00
N ALA A 137 -16.80 -3.87 2.30
CA ALA A 137 -17.13 -5.06 3.08
C ALA A 137 -18.16 -4.71 4.15
N PHE A 138 -18.95 -5.69 4.52
CA PHE A 138 -19.98 -5.53 5.53
C PHE A 138 -20.08 -6.76 6.45
N ARG A 139 -20.69 -6.56 7.59
CA ARG A 139 -21.01 -7.64 8.54
C ARG A 139 -22.31 -8.31 8.14
N ALA A 140 -22.24 -9.55 7.68
CA ALA A 140 -23.42 -10.33 7.27
C ALA A 140 -24.37 -10.65 8.43
N ASP A 141 -23.87 -10.64 9.68
CA ASP A 141 -24.69 -10.82 10.88
C ASP A 141 -25.51 -9.58 11.29
N SER A 142 -25.23 -8.44 10.68
CA SER A 142 -25.76 -7.13 11.09
C SER A 142 -26.33 -6.30 9.92
N TYR A 143 -26.18 -6.77 8.69
CA TYR A 143 -26.70 -6.14 7.48
C TYR A 143 -27.54 -7.11 6.67
N SER A 144 -28.76 -6.69 6.33
CA SER A 144 -29.73 -7.54 5.63
C SER A 144 -29.60 -7.52 4.10
N GLY A 145 -28.82 -6.62 3.53
CA GLY A 145 -28.51 -6.57 2.09
C GLY A 145 -27.54 -7.65 1.68
N ASP A 146 -27.40 -7.85 0.38
CA ASP A 146 -26.52 -8.87 -0.20
C ASP A 146 -25.23 -8.29 -0.82
N GLY A 147 -25.07 -6.95 -0.77
CA GLY A 147 -23.91 -6.24 -1.33
C GLY A 147 -23.82 -6.32 -2.86
N SER A 148 -24.90 -6.70 -3.54
CA SER A 148 -24.91 -6.87 -5.00
C SER A 148 -24.75 -5.58 -5.80
N SER A 149 -24.83 -4.44 -5.12
CA SER A 149 -24.76 -3.12 -5.74
C SER A 149 -23.86 -2.17 -4.94
N MET A 150 -22.95 -1.46 -5.62
CA MET A 150 -22.18 -0.37 -5.02
C MET A 150 -23.08 0.74 -4.46
N MET A 151 -24.32 0.84 -4.95
CA MET A 151 -25.30 1.79 -4.45
C MET A 151 -25.70 1.55 -3.00
N GLU A 152 -25.60 0.30 -2.49
CA GLU A 152 -25.85 -0.03 -1.08
C GLU A 152 -24.84 0.67 -0.14
N PHE A 153 -23.60 0.86 -0.61
CA PHE A 153 -22.59 1.61 0.11
C PHE A 153 -22.85 3.12 0.07
N PHE A 154 -23.32 3.66 -1.07
CA PHE A 154 -23.54 5.09 -1.22
C PHE A 154 -24.92 5.57 -0.72
N LYS A 155 -25.90 4.68 -0.67
CA LYS A 155 -27.25 4.94 -0.10
C LYS A 155 -27.55 3.93 1.02
N PRO A 156 -26.78 4.00 2.13
CA PRO A 156 -26.95 3.06 3.21
C PRO A 156 -28.34 3.15 3.82
N ASN A 157 -28.89 2.00 4.15
CA ASN A 157 -30.17 1.90 4.86
C ASN A 157 -30.00 2.27 6.36
N ASP A 158 -31.10 2.25 7.12
CA ASP A 158 -31.12 2.59 8.54
C ASP A 158 -30.24 1.67 9.42
N GLU A 159 -29.98 0.43 8.98
CA GLU A 159 -29.10 -0.51 9.70
C GLU A 159 -27.65 -0.03 9.69
N VAL A 160 -27.21 0.54 8.57
CA VAL A 160 -25.83 0.97 8.30
C VAL A 160 -25.61 2.44 8.63
N CYS A 161 -26.67 3.27 8.54
CA CYS A 161 -26.55 4.71 8.80
C CYS A 161 -26.03 4.99 10.21
N GLY A 162 -24.96 5.77 10.32
CA GLY A 162 -24.22 6.00 11.57
C GLY A 162 -23.23 4.89 11.95
N LYS A 163 -23.12 3.82 11.13
CA LYS A 163 -22.18 2.71 11.29
C LYS A 163 -21.42 2.42 10.00
N LEU A 164 -21.31 3.41 9.12
CA LEU A 164 -20.57 3.37 7.87
C LEU A 164 -19.21 4.00 8.04
N ALA A 165 -18.17 3.37 7.51
CA ALA A 165 -16.84 3.95 7.39
C ALA A 165 -16.42 4.07 5.93
N VAL A 166 -15.68 5.13 5.63
CA VAL A 166 -15.24 5.49 4.27
C VAL A 166 -13.74 5.72 4.26
N PHE A 167 -13.06 5.42 3.16
CA PHE A 167 -11.66 5.73 2.97
C PHE A 167 -11.37 7.23 3.11
N LYS A 168 -10.15 7.54 3.47
CA LYS A 168 -9.57 8.89 3.42
C LYS A 168 -8.82 9.15 2.08
N SER A 169 -9.13 8.36 1.06
CA SER A 169 -8.62 8.48 -0.31
C SER A 169 -9.73 9.00 -1.21
N PRO A 170 -9.78 10.31 -1.51
CA PRO A 170 -10.88 10.93 -2.26
C PRO A 170 -11.03 10.34 -3.65
N GLU A 171 -9.93 10.07 -4.35
CA GLU A 171 -9.93 9.54 -5.71
C GLU A 171 -10.60 8.18 -5.81
N GLU A 172 -10.39 7.30 -4.83
CA GLU A 172 -11.01 5.97 -4.82
C GLU A 172 -12.53 6.09 -4.61
N ILE A 173 -12.96 6.90 -3.64
CA ILE A 173 -14.39 7.07 -3.32
C ILE A 173 -15.13 7.77 -4.47
N VAL A 174 -14.53 8.80 -5.09
CA VAL A 174 -15.11 9.46 -6.27
C VAL A 174 -15.30 8.46 -7.41
N ASN A 175 -14.32 7.62 -7.67
CA ASN A 175 -14.41 6.61 -8.73
C ASN A 175 -15.41 5.49 -8.39
N MET A 176 -15.48 5.05 -7.14
CA MET A 176 -16.54 4.14 -6.69
C MET A 176 -17.94 4.75 -6.88
N ALA A 177 -18.09 6.07 -6.64
CA ALA A 177 -19.36 6.76 -6.87
C ALA A 177 -19.71 6.87 -8.36
N HIS A 178 -18.73 7.14 -9.24
CA HIS A 178 -18.91 7.07 -10.68
C HIS A 178 -19.46 5.71 -11.12
N LEU A 179 -18.85 4.63 -10.65
CA LEU A 179 -19.31 3.27 -10.94
C LEU A 179 -20.71 2.99 -10.41
N ALA A 180 -21.02 3.44 -9.19
CA ALA A 180 -22.36 3.31 -8.61
C ALA A 180 -23.43 4.00 -9.46
N LEU A 181 -23.09 5.12 -10.09
CA LEU A 181 -23.97 5.88 -10.99
C LEU A 181 -23.96 5.39 -12.43
N GLY A 182 -23.08 4.42 -12.78
CA GLY A 182 -22.94 3.92 -14.15
C GLY A 182 -22.21 4.90 -15.08
N SER A 183 -21.49 5.86 -14.53
CA SER A 183 -20.65 6.78 -15.28
C SER A 183 -19.22 6.23 -15.45
N ASN A 184 -18.43 6.85 -16.32
CA ASN A 184 -17.08 6.39 -16.60
C ASN A 184 -16.14 6.66 -15.43
N PHE A 185 -15.21 5.75 -15.22
CA PHE A 185 -14.10 5.93 -14.32
C PHE A 185 -13.27 7.17 -14.69
N CYS A 186 -12.90 7.99 -13.71
CA CYS A 186 -12.18 9.26 -13.92
C CYS A 186 -12.90 10.24 -14.86
N SER A 187 -14.22 10.23 -14.92
CA SER A 187 -14.95 11.20 -15.74
C SER A 187 -14.78 12.64 -15.24
N GLU A 188 -14.52 13.54 -16.17
CA GLU A 188 -14.45 14.99 -15.92
C GLU A 188 -15.70 15.72 -16.42
N ASP A 189 -16.75 15.00 -16.84
CA ASP A 189 -18.01 15.63 -17.24
C ASP A 189 -18.64 16.36 -16.04
N PRO A 190 -18.94 17.67 -16.17
CA PRO A 190 -19.46 18.45 -15.04
C PRO A 190 -20.78 17.93 -14.47
N ASN A 191 -21.64 17.32 -15.28
CA ASN A 191 -22.92 16.79 -14.81
C ASN A 191 -22.73 15.48 -14.04
N GLU A 192 -21.81 14.60 -14.51
CA GLU A 192 -21.44 13.39 -13.82
C GLU A 192 -20.73 13.71 -12.50
N MET A 193 -19.81 14.67 -12.50
CA MET A 193 -19.15 15.14 -11.28
C MET A 193 -20.13 15.74 -10.27
N GLN A 194 -21.15 16.49 -10.74
CA GLN A 194 -22.20 17.01 -9.87
C GLN A 194 -23.03 15.89 -9.27
N ALA A 195 -23.39 14.88 -10.06
CA ALA A 195 -24.14 13.71 -9.58
C ALA A 195 -23.34 12.91 -8.53
N VAL A 196 -22.03 12.75 -8.73
CA VAL A 196 -21.11 12.14 -7.74
C VAL A 196 -21.09 12.94 -6.45
N LEU A 197 -20.92 14.27 -6.56
CA LEU A 197 -20.92 15.16 -5.39
C LEU A 197 -22.22 15.04 -4.60
N ASP A 198 -23.37 15.08 -5.27
CA ASP A 198 -24.69 14.98 -4.64
C ASP A 198 -24.85 13.63 -3.92
N LEU A 199 -24.42 12.54 -4.56
CA LEU A 199 -24.44 11.19 -3.98
C LEU A 199 -23.57 11.08 -2.72
N MET A 200 -22.36 11.60 -2.78
CA MET A 200 -21.41 11.62 -1.65
C MET A 200 -21.89 12.52 -0.51
N LEU A 201 -22.54 13.66 -0.81
CA LEU A 201 -23.12 14.53 0.22
C LEU A 201 -24.31 13.87 0.92
N GLU A 202 -25.06 13.03 0.21
CA GLU A 202 -26.12 12.22 0.81
C GLU A 202 -25.54 11.13 1.72
N GLN A 203 -24.57 10.37 1.24
CA GLN A 203 -23.85 9.34 2.00
C GLN A 203 -23.23 9.91 3.29
N LYS A 204 -22.63 11.09 3.18
CA LYS A 204 -21.93 11.76 4.31
C LYS A 204 -22.78 11.87 5.57
N LYS A 205 -24.10 11.98 5.44
CA LYS A 205 -25.03 12.08 6.60
C LYS A 205 -25.01 10.80 7.43
N CYS A 206 -24.67 9.67 6.84
CA CYS A 206 -24.62 8.35 7.46
C CYS A 206 -23.21 7.89 7.85
N VAL A 207 -22.15 8.62 7.44
CA VAL A 207 -20.77 8.25 7.71
C VAL A 207 -20.41 8.51 9.16
N LYS A 208 -19.91 7.48 9.85
CA LYS A 208 -19.38 7.55 11.20
C LYS A 208 -17.93 8.05 11.21
N VAL A 209 -17.12 7.55 10.28
CA VAL A 209 -15.69 7.85 10.24
C VAL A 209 -15.14 7.83 8.81
N TYR A 210 -14.20 8.75 8.53
CA TYR A 210 -13.34 8.73 7.35
C TYR A 210 -11.96 8.30 7.80
N SER A 211 -11.50 7.10 7.41
CA SER A 211 -10.19 6.57 7.75
C SER A 211 -9.80 5.43 6.83
N SER A 212 -8.55 5.40 6.43
CA SER A 212 -7.93 4.29 5.68
C SER A 212 -7.10 3.36 6.57
N GLU A 213 -7.13 3.56 7.89
CA GLU A 213 -6.43 2.73 8.90
C GLU A 213 -7.42 1.98 9.79
N GLY A 214 -7.01 0.85 10.35
CA GLY A 214 -7.82 0.06 11.30
C GLY A 214 -9.12 -0.48 10.71
N ILE A 215 -9.16 -0.71 9.40
CA ILE A 215 -10.36 -1.09 8.64
C ILE A 215 -10.95 -2.40 9.17
N ASN A 216 -10.11 -3.43 9.25
CA ASN A 216 -10.51 -4.75 9.71
C ASN A 216 -10.93 -4.75 11.18
N ASP A 217 -10.25 -3.99 12.01
CA ASP A 217 -10.56 -3.93 13.45
C ASP A 217 -11.91 -3.27 13.73
N ARG A 218 -12.28 -2.24 12.95
CA ARG A 218 -13.62 -1.63 13.07
C ARG A 218 -14.74 -2.58 12.68
N LEU A 219 -14.53 -3.35 11.61
CA LEU A 219 -15.50 -4.37 11.22
C LEU A 219 -15.56 -5.51 12.24
N LYS A 220 -14.41 -6.05 12.67
CA LYS A 220 -14.34 -7.14 13.67
C LYS A 220 -15.01 -6.76 15.00
N SER A 221 -14.73 -5.56 15.49
CA SER A 221 -15.30 -5.07 16.76
C SER A 221 -16.80 -4.72 16.67
N GLY A 222 -17.36 -4.61 15.46
CA GLY A 222 -18.72 -4.10 15.27
C GLY A 222 -18.85 -2.59 15.50
N GLU A 223 -17.74 -1.87 15.52
CA GLU A 223 -17.76 -0.40 15.55
C GLU A 223 -18.48 0.17 14.34
N VAL A 224 -18.29 -0.46 13.19
CA VAL A 224 -19.04 -0.20 11.96
C VAL A 224 -19.63 -1.51 11.42
N ILE A 225 -20.71 -1.40 10.64
CA ILE A 225 -21.36 -2.50 9.96
C ILE A 225 -20.84 -2.62 8.52
N MET A 226 -20.49 -1.48 7.91
CA MET A 226 -20.01 -1.42 6.53
C MET A 226 -18.81 -0.48 6.44
N HIS A 227 -17.81 -0.87 5.65
CA HIS A 227 -16.58 -0.11 5.45
C HIS A 227 -16.16 -0.19 3.99
N ALA A 228 -15.75 0.95 3.39
CA ALA A 228 -14.97 0.91 2.17
C ALA A 228 -13.75 0.01 2.39
N HIS A 229 -13.40 -0.82 1.41
CA HIS A 229 -12.48 -1.91 1.65
C HIS A 229 -11.62 -2.22 0.41
N TRP A 230 -10.40 -2.72 0.63
CA TRP A 230 -9.55 -3.25 -0.44
C TRP A 230 -9.54 -4.78 -0.40
N ASP A 231 -9.42 -5.42 -1.57
CA ASP A 231 -9.47 -6.87 -1.71
C ASP A 231 -8.41 -7.62 -0.87
N GLY A 232 -7.20 -7.09 -0.80
CA GLY A 232 -6.14 -7.67 0.02
C GLY A 232 -6.47 -7.72 1.51
N TYR A 233 -7.16 -6.69 2.04
CA TYR A 233 -7.63 -6.67 3.43
C TYR A 233 -8.76 -7.65 3.69
N SER A 234 -9.56 -7.94 2.67
CA SER A 234 -10.67 -8.90 2.80
C SER A 234 -10.19 -10.33 2.92
N ALA A 235 -9.10 -10.68 2.24
CA ALA A 235 -8.52 -12.00 2.41
C ALA A 235 -8.20 -12.30 3.89
N ILE A 236 -7.86 -11.27 4.68
CA ILE A 236 -7.63 -11.39 6.12
C ILE A 236 -8.93 -11.57 6.91
N LEU A 237 -10.07 -11.14 6.36
CA LEU A 237 -11.38 -11.25 7.01
C LEU A 237 -12.10 -12.56 6.69
N VAL A 238 -11.83 -13.19 5.56
CA VAL A 238 -12.52 -14.41 5.06
C VAL A 238 -12.35 -15.60 6.02
N ASP A 239 -11.29 -15.65 6.81
CA ASP A 239 -11.12 -16.68 7.85
C ASP A 239 -12.03 -16.49 9.07
N LEU A 240 -12.84 -15.43 9.09
CA LEU A 240 -13.79 -15.14 10.17
C LEU A 240 -15.20 -15.45 9.67
N GLU A 241 -15.90 -16.38 10.31
CA GLU A 241 -17.25 -16.89 9.99
C GLU A 241 -18.35 -15.80 9.87
N TYR A 242 -18.02 -14.53 10.02
CA TYR A 242 -18.95 -13.40 10.13
C TYR A 242 -18.93 -12.43 8.95
N PHE A 243 -18.08 -12.67 7.95
CA PHE A 243 -17.91 -11.72 6.85
C PHE A 243 -18.22 -12.36 5.50
N ASP A 244 -19.34 -11.94 4.91
CA ASP A 244 -19.55 -12.03 3.47
C ASP A 244 -19.06 -10.72 2.85
N GLY A 245 -17.98 -10.80 2.09
CA GLY A 245 -17.48 -9.67 1.32
C GLY A 245 -18.05 -9.74 -0.08
N VAL A 246 -18.79 -8.72 -0.49
CA VAL A 246 -19.19 -8.57 -1.88
C VAL A 246 -18.28 -7.56 -2.55
N TRP A 247 -17.60 -8.03 -3.57
CA TRP A 247 -16.67 -7.25 -4.36
C TRP A 247 -17.34 -6.76 -5.63
N GLY A 248 -17.58 -5.47 -5.71
CA GLY A 248 -17.66 -4.83 -7.00
C GLY A 248 -16.21 -4.68 -7.51
N ALA A 249 -15.78 -5.57 -8.41
CA ALA A 249 -14.47 -5.42 -9.01
C ALA A 249 -14.44 -4.09 -9.76
N ILE A 250 -13.55 -3.19 -9.32
CA ILE A 250 -13.11 -2.06 -10.12
C ILE A 250 -11.95 -2.62 -10.95
N ALA A 251 -12.21 -2.89 -12.21
CA ALA A 251 -11.18 -3.25 -13.18
C ALA A 251 -10.53 -1.98 -13.74
#